data_8cda32aec24c0c9b9e2aaa5241647d84
#
_entry.id   8cda32aec24c0c9b9e2aaa5241647d84
#
_cell.length_a   1.000
_cell.length_b   1.000
_cell.length_c   1.000
_cell.angle_alpha   90.00
_cell.angle_beta   90.00
_cell.angle_gamma   90.00
#
_symmetry.space_group_name_H-M   'P 1'
#
loop_
_entity.id
_entity.type
_entity.pdbx_description
1 polymer ?
#
loop_
_entity_poly.entity_id
_entity_poly.type
_entity_poly.pdbx_seq_one_letter_code
_entity_poly.pdbx_strand_id
1 'polypeptide(L)'
;MAAAVILSGGESSRFGSEKSRAQFGNTTLLERAITAARALTEEVLVIGPWAPEGTNYVVEPERFGGPVGALAFALTQVSAEQVLVLAGDHPLLQPRLLAELIRLCTEGDSVAVVPVTEHGPQPLVACYDHGVLSDAEQMLRQGASSMRGLLSRIATQYMPEQEWRTFDAHGWSFLDVDTPGDLAELLHLVPTDFEP
;
A
#
# COMPACT_ATOMS: atom_id res chain seq x y z
N MET A 1 2.68 18.30 0.38
CA MET A 1 3.25 17.33 -0.61
C MET A 1 3.05 15.95 -0.02
N ALA A 2 2.73 14.95 -0.83
CA ALA A 2 2.52 13.59 -0.36
C ALA A 2 3.78 12.75 -0.56
N ALA A 3 3.99 11.72 0.29
CA ALA A 3 4.95 10.64 0.08
C ALA A 3 4.20 9.33 -0.21
N ALA A 4 4.88 8.36 -0.77
CA ALA A 4 4.40 6.99 -0.89
C ALA A 4 5.35 6.02 -0.18
N VAL A 5 4.78 5.17 0.65
CA VAL A 5 5.50 4.07 1.30
C VAL A 5 4.94 2.75 0.80
N ILE A 6 5.83 1.89 0.31
CA ILE A 6 5.48 0.58 -0.21
C ILE A 6 5.99 -0.48 0.76
N LEU A 7 5.05 -1.20 1.38
CA LEU A 7 5.36 -2.29 2.29
C LEU A 7 5.63 -3.57 1.48
N SER A 8 6.88 -3.97 1.43
CA SER A 8 7.36 -5.14 0.67
C SER A 8 8.01 -6.18 1.57
N GLY A 9 7.55 -6.27 2.82
CA GLY A 9 7.97 -7.23 3.82
C GLY A 9 6.83 -8.18 4.17
N GLY A 10 7.17 -9.34 4.73
CA GLY A 10 6.22 -10.36 5.18
C GLY A 10 6.75 -11.76 4.93
N GLU A 11 6.24 -12.75 5.68
CA GLU A 11 6.61 -14.16 5.48
C GLU A 11 6.01 -14.68 4.16
N SER A 12 6.81 -14.67 3.10
CA SER A 12 6.46 -15.24 1.78
C SER A 12 6.52 -16.77 1.76
N SER A 13 6.13 -17.42 2.85
CA SER A 13 6.24 -18.88 3.01
C SER A 13 5.52 -19.68 1.91
N ARG A 14 4.49 -19.09 1.31
CA ARG A 14 3.69 -19.74 0.26
C ARG A 14 4.25 -19.55 -1.16
N PHE A 15 5.08 -18.52 -1.36
CA PHE A 15 5.66 -18.23 -2.68
C PHE A 15 6.99 -18.95 -2.91
N GLY A 16 7.64 -19.46 -1.85
CA GLY A 16 8.90 -20.20 -1.93
C GLY A 16 10.13 -19.36 -2.32
N SER A 17 9.93 -18.07 -2.61
CA SER A 17 10.95 -17.09 -2.95
C SER A 17 10.50 -15.71 -2.49
N GLU A 18 11.35 -14.70 -2.61
CA GLU A 18 10.97 -13.32 -2.32
C GLU A 18 9.85 -12.87 -3.30
N LYS A 19 8.61 -12.88 -2.82
CA LYS A 19 7.37 -12.56 -3.55
C LYS A 19 7.47 -11.26 -4.36
N SER A 20 8.03 -10.23 -3.75
CA SER A 20 8.20 -8.90 -4.37
C SER A 20 9.11 -8.88 -5.61
N ARG A 21 9.97 -9.91 -5.77
CA ARG A 21 10.83 -10.11 -6.96
C ARG A 21 10.16 -10.96 -8.05
N ALA A 22 8.95 -11.46 -7.81
CA ALA A 22 8.26 -12.24 -8.83
C ALA A 22 8.03 -11.39 -10.09
N GLN A 23 8.28 -12.02 -11.26
CA GLN A 23 8.18 -11.33 -12.55
C GLN A 23 6.72 -11.22 -12.99
N PHE A 24 6.29 -10.01 -13.30
CA PHE A 24 5.02 -9.69 -13.93
C PHE A 24 5.30 -9.04 -15.30
N GLY A 25 5.31 -9.82 -16.34
CA GLY A 25 5.81 -9.38 -17.64
C GLY A 25 7.32 -9.08 -17.61
N ASN A 26 7.70 -7.87 -17.99
CA ASN A 26 9.10 -7.43 -18.05
C ASN A 26 9.59 -6.78 -16.75
N THR A 27 8.75 -6.64 -15.74
CA THR A 27 9.05 -5.98 -14.47
C THR A 27 8.67 -6.88 -13.29
N THR A 28 9.15 -6.58 -12.10
CA THR A 28 8.72 -7.26 -10.86
C THR A 28 7.42 -6.65 -10.32
N LEU A 29 6.74 -7.37 -9.42
CA LEU A 29 5.56 -6.86 -8.71
C LEU A 29 5.88 -5.53 -8.02
N LEU A 30 7.03 -5.48 -7.32
CA LEU A 30 7.45 -4.28 -6.60
C LEU A 30 7.75 -3.10 -7.55
N GLU A 31 8.41 -3.33 -8.69
CA GLU A 31 8.66 -2.28 -9.68
C GLU A 31 7.37 -1.66 -10.22
N ARG A 32 6.32 -2.45 -10.38
CA ARG A 32 5.01 -1.94 -10.81
C ARG A 32 4.38 -1.05 -9.74
N ALA A 33 4.40 -1.48 -8.47
CA ALA A 33 3.89 -0.66 -7.36
C ALA A 33 4.69 0.66 -7.24
N ILE A 34 6.02 0.60 -7.40
CA ILE A 34 6.88 1.79 -7.42
C ILE A 34 6.53 2.72 -8.60
N THR A 35 6.30 2.17 -9.79
CA THR A 35 5.94 2.96 -10.97
C THR A 35 4.63 3.71 -10.76
N ALA A 36 3.59 3.02 -10.24
CA ALA A 36 2.31 3.65 -9.92
C ALA A 36 2.46 4.77 -8.87
N ALA A 37 3.29 4.56 -7.83
CA ALA A 37 3.54 5.58 -6.82
C ALA A 37 4.32 6.78 -7.38
N ARG A 38 5.35 6.54 -8.21
CA ARG A 38 6.16 7.59 -8.85
C ARG A 38 5.39 8.47 -9.84
N ALA A 39 4.27 8.00 -10.34
CA ALA A 39 3.37 8.84 -11.15
C ALA A 39 2.76 10.01 -10.34
N LEU A 40 2.81 9.98 -9.00
CA LEU A 40 2.13 10.92 -8.11
C LEU A 40 3.10 11.71 -7.23
N THR A 41 4.24 11.14 -6.85
CA THR A 41 5.21 11.75 -5.96
C THR A 41 6.64 11.29 -6.26
N GLU A 42 7.60 12.20 -6.04
CA GLU A 42 9.03 11.87 -6.11
C GLU A 42 9.52 11.18 -4.83
N GLU A 43 8.83 11.37 -3.69
CA GLU A 43 9.18 10.75 -2.41
C GLU A 43 8.56 9.36 -2.30
N VAL A 44 9.25 8.35 -2.84
CA VAL A 44 8.84 6.94 -2.75
C VAL A 44 9.87 6.17 -1.94
N LEU A 45 9.39 5.50 -0.88
CA LEU A 45 10.20 4.68 0.02
C LEU A 45 9.66 3.25 0.07
N VAL A 46 10.52 2.26 -0.06
CA VAL A 46 10.20 0.85 0.15
C VAL A 46 10.58 0.44 1.58
N ILE A 47 9.65 -0.19 2.29
CA ILE A 47 9.92 -0.88 3.55
C ILE A 47 10.00 -2.38 3.24
N GLY A 48 11.19 -2.93 3.27
CA GLY A 48 11.40 -4.32 2.90
C GLY A 48 12.88 -4.69 2.80
N PRO A 49 13.19 -5.97 2.53
CA PRO A 49 14.56 -6.47 2.54
C PRO A 49 15.39 -5.99 1.34
N TRP A 50 14.75 -5.46 0.29
CA TRP A 50 15.42 -4.94 -0.90
C TRP A 50 14.51 -3.99 -1.67
N ALA A 51 15.09 -3.22 -2.60
CA ALA A 51 14.37 -2.51 -3.65
C ALA A 51 15.19 -2.52 -4.96
N PRO A 52 14.56 -2.25 -6.11
CA PRO A 52 15.25 -2.05 -7.37
C PRO A 52 16.23 -0.89 -7.32
N GLU A 53 17.25 -0.91 -8.18
CA GLU A 53 18.24 0.17 -8.28
C GLU A 53 17.57 1.54 -8.50
N GLY A 54 18.08 2.55 -7.82
CA GLY A 54 17.51 3.92 -7.87
C GLY A 54 16.23 4.11 -7.03
N THR A 55 15.91 3.16 -6.14
CA THR A 55 14.79 3.30 -5.19
C THR A 55 15.31 3.26 -3.75
N ASN A 56 14.89 4.23 -2.93
CA ASN A 56 15.21 4.23 -1.52
C ASN A 56 14.46 3.11 -0.81
N TYR A 57 15.15 2.40 0.08
CA TYR A 57 14.50 1.40 0.92
C TYR A 57 15.10 1.33 2.31
N VAL A 58 14.30 0.87 3.26
CA VAL A 58 14.70 0.62 4.65
C VAL A 58 14.19 -0.73 5.09
N VAL A 59 15.02 -1.48 5.83
CA VAL A 59 14.61 -2.76 6.39
C VAL A 59 13.89 -2.51 7.72
N GLU A 60 12.67 -3.04 7.83
CA GLU A 60 11.89 -2.96 9.07
C GLU A 60 12.58 -3.74 10.20
N PRO A 61 12.76 -3.13 11.38
CA PRO A 61 13.27 -3.85 12.54
C PRO A 61 12.26 -4.92 13.03
N GLU A 62 12.74 -6.11 13.38
CA GLU A 62 11.91 -7.26 13.86
C GLU A 62 10.94 -6.92 15.01
N ARG A 63 11.22 -5.87 15.77
CA ARG A 63 10.40 -5.42 16.91
C ARG A 63 9.03 -4.84 16.55
N PHE A 64 8.80 -4.49 15.29
CA PHE A 64 7.56 -3.84 14.85
C PHE A 64 6.54 -4.83 14.27
N GLY A 65 6.51 -6.06 14.70
CA GLY A 65 5.66 -7.12 14.15
C GLY A 65 4.23 -6.70 13.82
N GLY A 66 3.76 -7.12 12.63
CA GLY A 66 2.41 -6.91 12.15
C GLY A 66 2.18 -5.58 11.40
N PRO A 67 1.00 -5.44 10.75
CA PRO A 67 0.77 -4.36 9.78
C PRO A 67 0.70 -2.96 10.39
N VAL A 68 0.26 -2.80 11.64
CA VAL A 68 0.29 -1.50 12.35
C VAL A 68 1.73 -1.10 12.69
N GLY A 69 2.58 -2.07 13.02
CA GLY A 69 4.00 -1.83 13.25
C GLY A 69 4.70 -1.35 12.00
N ALA A 70 4.45 -2.01 10.87
CA ALA A 70 4.97 -1.60 9.58
C ALA A 70 4.50 -0.19 9.17
N LEU A 71 3.22 0.12 9.37
CA LEU A 71 2.68 1.47 9.15
C LEU A 71 3.36 2.51 10.04
N ALA A 72 3.44 2.27 11.36
CA ALA A 72 4.08 3.20 12.29
C ALA A 72 5.55 3.43 11.91
N PHE A 73 6.28 2.36 11.61
CA PHE A 73 7.65 2.47 11.16
C PHE A 73 7.76 3.26 9.86
N ALA A 74 6.89 2.99 8.88
CA ALA A 74 6.85 3.71 7.60
C ALA A 74 6.66 5.22 7.82
N LEU A 75 5.71 5.62 8.67
CA LEU A 75 5.45 7.02 8.99
C LEU A 75 6.66 7.70 9.68
N THR A 76 7.50 6.98 10.42
CA THR A 76 8.74 7.57 10.98
C THR A 76 9.82 7.84 9.94
N GLN A 77 9.73 7.26 8.74
CA GLN A 77 10.77 7.37 7.70
C GLN A 77 10.50 8.50 6.70
N VAL A 78 9.31 9.09 6.71
CA VAL A 78 8.90 10.18 5.80
C VAL A 78 8.46 11.39 6.61
N SER A 79 8.48 12.58 5.99
CA SER A 79 8.07 13.83 6.65
C SER A 79 6.87 14.50 5.97
N ALA A 80 6.35 13.90 4.92
CA ALA A 80 5.17 14.38 4.23
C ALA A 80 3.93 14.31 5.13
N GLU A 81 3.03 15.28 5.03
CA GLU A 81 1.78 15.30 5.80
C GLU A 81 0.84 14.17 5.37
N GLN A 82 0.73 13.91 4.07
CA GLN A 82 -0.06 12.81 3.52
C GLN A 82 0.85 11.70 3.02
N VAL A 83 0.56 10.47 3.40
CA VAL A 83 1.35 9.29 3.07
C VAL A 83 0.47 8.22 2.46
N LEU A 84 0.70 7.91 1.18
CA LEU A 84 0.17 6.70 0.56
C LEU A 84 0.88 5.49 1.16
N VAL A 85 0.11 4.53 1.64
CA VAL A 85 0.61 3.24 2.13
C VAL A 85 0.11 2.16 1.19
N LEU A 86 1.05 1.52 0.51
CA LEU A 86 0.79 0.55 -0.56
C LEU A 86 1.45 -0.78 -0.24
N ALA A 87 0.84 -1.87 -0.66
CA ALA A 87 1.48 -3.19 -0.59
C ALA A 87 2.28 -3.46 -1.87
N GLY A 88 3.47 -4.02 -1.71
CA GLY A 88 4.41 -4.30 -2.83
C GLY A 88 4.03 -5.50 -3.70
N ASP A 89 2.96 -6.20 -3.35
CA ASP A 89 2.39 -7.35 -4.06
C ASP A 89 1.13 -7.00 -4.86
N HIS A 90 0.78 -5.72 -4.96
CA HIS A 90 -0.32 -5.19 -5.78
C HIS A 90 0.23 -4.62 -7.09
N PRO A 91 0.37 -5.41 -8.16
CA PRO A 91 1.06 -4.99 -9.39
C PRO A 91 0.24 -4.10 -10.30
N LEU A 92 -1.05 -3.91 -10.01
CA LEU A 92 -2.00 -3.24 -10.90
C LEU A 92 -2.62 -1.98 -10.28
N LEU A 93 -1.91 -1.35 -9.34
CA LEU A 93 -2.31 -0.09 -8.71
C LEU A 93 -2.63 0.97 -9.78
N GLN A 94 -3.79 1.60 -9.66
CA GLN A 94 -4.24 2.64 -10.60
C GLN A 94 -3.87 4.03 -10.09
N PRO A 95 -2.99 4.78 -10.78
CA PRO A 95 -2.57 6.10 -10.34
C PRO A 95 -3.74 7.08 -10.13
N ARG A 96 -4.82 6.93 -10.91
CA ARG A 96 -6.02 7.78 -10.76
C ARG A 96 -6.72 7.54 -9.41
N LEU A 97 -6.80 6.30 -8.95
CA LEU A 97 -7.34 5.99 -7.63
C LEU A 97 -6.43 6.55 -6.53
N LEU A 98 -5.12 6.30 -6.64
CA LEU A 98 -4.15 6.78 -5.66
C LEU A 98 -4.15 8.31 -5.54
N ALA A 99 -4.26 9.03 -6.66
CA ALA A 99 -4.37 10.49 -6.69
C ALA A 99 -5.62 10.97 -5.95
N GLU A 100 -6.75 10.29 -6.12
CA GLU A 100 -8.00 10.63 -5.43
C GLU A 100 -7.89 10.37 -3.92
N LEU A 101 -7.22 9.29 -3.49
CA LEU A 101 -6.98 9.03 -2.07
C LEU A 101 -6.15 10.16 -1.42
N ILE A 102 -5.10 10.63 -2.10
CA ILE A 102 -4.31 11.78 -1.63
C ILE A 102 -5.18 13.04 -1.55
N ARG A 103 -5.96 13.32 -2.60
CA ARG A 103 -6.82 14.50 -2.65
C ARG A 103 -7.81 14.52 -1.49
N LEU A 104 -8.51 13.43 -1.27
CA LEU A 104 -9.49 13.31 -0.17
C LEU A 104 -8.84 13.41 1.21
N CYS A 105 -7.65 12.84 1.39
CA CYS A 105 -6.89 12.93 2.64
C CYS A 105 -6.36 14.36 2.89
N THR A 106 -6.08 15.12 1.82
CA THR A 106 -5.58 16.50 1.92
C THR A 106 -6.71 17.51 2.18
N GLU A 107 -7.86 17.32 1.51
CA GLU A 107 -8.96 18.28 1.51
C GLU A 107 -10.04 17.98 2.55
N GLY A 108 -10.08 16.75 3.08
CA GLY A 108 -11.07 16.31 4.05
C GLY A 108 -10.66 16.53 5.50
N ASP A 109 -11.58 16.22 6.42
CA ASP A 109 -11.35 16.28 7.86
C ASP A 109 -10.88 14.94 8.45
N SER A 110 -10.71 13.92 7.60
CA SER A 110 -10.33 12.56 8.00
C SER A 110 -8.81 12.39 7.95
N VAL A 111 -8.26 11.66 8.94
CA VAL A 111 -6.82 11.37 9.01
C VAL A 111 -6.44 10.08 8.26
N ALA A 112 -7.42 9.40 7.70
CA ALA A 112 -7.21 8.26 6.80
C ALA A 112 -8.33 8.17 5.77
N VAL A 113 -7.98 7.82 4.53
CA VAL A 113 -8.93 7.51 3.43
C VAL A 113 -8.65 6.11 2.95
N VAL A 114 -9.63 5.21 3.13
CA VAL A 114 -9.46 3.77 2.92
C VAL A 114 -10.57 3.23 2.03
N PRO A 115 -10.25 2.70 0.85
CA PRO A 115 -11.23 2.02 0.00
C PRO A 115 -11.82 0.78 0.69
N VAL A 116 -13.08 0.50 0.39
CA VAL A 116 -13.77 -0.69 0.89
C VAL A 116 -14.23 -1.53 -0.29
N THR A 117 -13.77 -2.78 -0.37
CA THR A 117 -14.20 -3.78 -1.33
C THR A 117 -15.19 -4.76 -0.68
N GLU A 118 -15.69 -5.74 -1.42
CA GLU A 118 -16.49 -6.84 -0.87
C GLU A 118 -15.75 -7.65 0.22
N HIS A 119 -14.41 -7.63 0.20
CA HIS A 119 -13.54 -8.29 1.21
C HIS A 119 -13.28 -7.39 2.43
N GLY A 120 -13.79 -6.16 2.44
CA GLY A 120 -13.62 -5.18 3.51
C GLY A 120 -12.65 -4.05 3.19
N PRO A 121 -12.28 -3.25 4.22
CA PRO A 121 -11.34 -2.15 4.07
C PRO A 121 -9.97 -2.60 3.55
N GLN A 122 -9.37 -1.78 2.68
CA GLN A 122 -8.08 -2.02 2.02
C GLN A 122 -6.99 -1.08 2.60
N PRO A 123 -6.50 -1.34 3.82
CA PRO A 123 -5.63 -0.41 4.54
C PRO A 123 -4.21 -0.30 3.95
N LEU A 124 -3.84 -1.19 3.04
CA LEU A 124 -2.55 -1.18 2.32
C LEU A 124 -2.71 -0.74 0.85
N VAL A 125 -3.83 -0.13 0.52
CA VAL A 125 -4.08 0.72 -0.65
C VAL A 125 -4.84 1.94 -0.15
N ALA A 126 -4.18 2.80 0.64
CA ALA A 126 -4.84 3.86 1.39
C ALA A 126 -3.94 5.07 1.58
N CYS A 127 -4.52 6.23 1.87
CA CYS A 127 -3.79 7.43 2.25
C CYS A 127 -4.02 7.73 3.73
N TYR A 128 -2.96 8.11 4.43
CA TYR A 128 -2.96 8.46 5.84
C TYR A 128 -2.35 9.84 6.05
N ASP A 129 -2.91 10.60 6.99
CA ASP A 129 -2.23 11.75 7.57
C ASP A 129 -1.08 11.26 8.47
N HIS A 130 0.04 11.96 8.46
CA HIS A 130 1.21 11.61 9.26
C HIS A 130 0.91 11.57 10.77
N GLY A 131 -0.07 12.34 11.24
CA GLY A 131 -0.52 12.36 12.64
C GLY A 131 -1.02 11.01 13.16
N VAL A 132 -1.43 10.08 12.27
CA VAL A 132 -1.82 8.70 12.62
C VAL A 132 -0.69 7.94 13.33
N LEU A 133 0.57 8.37 13.17
CA LEU A 133 1.71 7.78 13.86
C LEU A 133 1.50 7.69 15.37
N SER A 134 0.97 8.75 16.00
CA SER A 134 0.77 8.77 17.45
C SER A 134 -0.24 7.72 17.93
N ASP A 135 -1.33 7.51 17.18
CA ASP A 135 -2.36 6.51 17.47
C ASP A 135 -1.83 5.10 17.26
N ALA A 136 -1.09 4.88 16.17
CA ALA A 136 -0.45 3.61 15.87
C ALA A 136 0.56 3.20 16.97
N GLU A 137 1.43 4.12 17.39
CA GLU A 137 2.36 3.88 18.50
C GLU A 137 1.67 3.61 19.82
N GLN A 138 0.60 4.35 20.14
CA GLN A 138 -0.18 4.13 21.36
C GLN A 138 -0.79 2.73 21.34
N MET A 139 -1.33 2.31 20.21
CA MET A 139 -1.92 1.00 20.03
C MET A 139 -0.90 -0.13 20.20
N LEU A 140 0.31 0.04 19.63
CA LEU A 140 1.41 -0.92 19.77
C LEU A 140 1.88 -1.05 21.23
N ARG A 141 1.97 0.07 21.96
CA ARG A 141 2.28 0.06 23.40
C ARG A 141 1.24 -0.71 24.22
N GLN A 142 0.00 -0.80 23.75
CA GLN A 142 -1.09 -1.59 24.35
C GLN A 142 -1.09 -3.07 23.90
N GLY A 143 -0.12 -3.50 23.09
CA GLY A 143 -0.01 -4.86 22.58
C GLY A 143 -1.01 -5.18 21.45
N ALA A 144 -1.65 -4.18 20.85
CA ALA A 144 -2.59 -4.33 19.74
C ALA A 144 -1.91 -3.93 18.41
N SER A 145 -2.13 -4.72 17.35
CA SER A 145 -1.46 -4.53 16.04
C SER A 145 -2.40 -4.70 14.83
N SER A 146 -3.72 -4.74 15.04
CA SER A 146 -4.71 -4.93 13.98
C SER A 146 -5.01 -3.63 13.24
N MET A 147 -4.84 -3.60 11.91
CA MET A 147 -5.22 -2.45 11.08
C MET A 147 -6.70 -2.07 11.25
N ARG A 148 -7.61 -3.04 11.32
CA ARG A 148 -9.03 -2.78 11.60
C ARG A 148 -9.21 -2.08 12.96
N GLY A 149 -8.44 -2.47 13.96
CA GLY A 149 -8.42 -1.84 15.28
C GLY A 149 -7.94 -0.39 15.21
N LEU A 150 -6.92 -0.09 14.42
CA LEU A 150 -6.43 1.27 14.20
C LEU A 150 -7.50 2.12 13.49
N LEU A 151 -8.02 1.65 12.37
CA LEU A 151 -9.05 2.37 11.60
C LEU A 151 -10.32 2.68 12.41
N SER A 152 -10.65 1.87 13.43
CA SER A 152 -11.79 2.14 14.32
C SER A 152 -11.50 3.21 15.40
N ARG A 153 -10.24 3.58 15.61
CA ARG A 153 -9.81 4.57 16.62
C ARG A 153 -9.57 5.95 16.06
N ILE A 154 -9.27 6.05 14.77
CA ILE A 154 -8.96 7.30 14.07
C ILE A 154 -10.14 7.75 13.21
N ALA A 155 -10.14 9.02 12.81
CA ALA A 155 -11.14 9.55 11.88
C ALA A 155 -10.86 9.00 10.46
N THR A 156 -11.49 7.88 10.13
CA THR A 156 -11.33 7.19 8.85
C THR A 156 -12.50 7.50 7.93
N GLN A 157 -12.20 8.02 6.74
CA GLN A 157 -13.14 8.08 5.62
C GLN A 157 -13.05 6.77 4.84
N TYR A 158 -14.14 6.03 4.81
CA TYR A 158 -14.26 4.84 3.97
C TYR A 158 -14.79 5.21 2.60
N MET A 159 -14.02 4.90 1.56
CA MET A 159 -14.40 5.11 0.16
C MET A 159 -15.12 3.86 -0.36
N PRO A 160 -16.45 3.91 -0.55
CA PRO A 160 -17.23 2.75 -0.98
C PRO A 160 -16.96 2.38 -2.45
N GLU A 161 -17.33 1.17 -2.84
CA GLU A 161 -17.09 0.63 -4.17
C GLU A 161 -17.61 1.53 -5.30
N GLN A 162 -18.78 2.12 -5.13
CA GLN A 162 -19.38 3.03 -6.12
C GLN A 162 -18.51 4.25 -6.42
N GLU A 163 -17.73 4.72 -5.43
CA GLU A 163 -16.85 5.86 -5.58
C GLU A 163 -15.51 5.44 -6.21
N TRP A 164 -14.82 4.44 -5.64
CA TRP A 164 -13.51 4.08 -6.16
C TRP A 164 -13.55 3.47 -7.57
N ARG A 165 -14.67 2.84 -7.98
CA ARG A 165 -14.84 2.34 -9.35
C ARG A 165 -14.82 3.44 -10.41
N THR A 166 -15.01 4.70 -10.07
CA THR A 166 -14.86 5.82 -11.01
C THR A 166 -13.40 6.08 -11.40
N PHE A 167 -12.46 5.61 -10.58
CA PHE A 167 -11.02 5.76 -10.76
C PHE A 167 -10.32 4.43 -11.14
N ASP A 168 -10.91 3.31 -10.73
CA ASP A 168 -10.47 1.94 -11.03
C ASP A 168 -11.69 1.05 -11.34
N ALA A 169 -12.17 1.11 -12.57
CA ALA A 169 -13.42 0.45 -12.99
C ALA A 169 -13.42 -1.07 -12.78
N HIS A 170 -12.24 -1.69 -12.78
CA HIS A 170 -12.07 -3.14 -12.66
C HIS A 170 -11.68 -3.58 -11.24
N GLY A 171 -11.32 -2.65 -10.34
CA GLY A 171 -10.80 -2.97 -9.01
C GLY A 171 -9.40 -3.59 -9.04
N TRP A 172 -8.64 -3.31 -10.07
CA TRP A 172 -7.31 -3.88 -10.27
C TRP A 172 -6.31 -3.51 -9.17
N SER A 173 -6.47 -2.33 -8.58
CA SER A 173 -5.63 -1.90 -7.45
C SER A 173 -5.72 -2.80 -6.22
N PHE A 174 -6.76 -3.62 -6.13
CA PHE A 174 -7.01 -4.49 -4.97
C PHE A 174 -6.67 -5.96 -5.24
N LEU A 175 -6.11 -6.26 -6.41
CA LEU A 175 -5.65 -7.61 -6.75
C LEU A 175 -4.21 -7.79 -6.26
N ASP A 176 -4.04 -8.65 -5.30
CA ASP A 176 -2.75 -9.04 -4.76
C ASP A 176 -2.27 -10.39 -5.34
N VAL A 177 -1.00 -10.63 -5.25
CA VAL A 177 -0.36 -11.87 -5.70
C VAL A 177 0.20 -12.61 -4.49
N ASP A 178 -0.54 -13.56 -3.93
CA ASP A 178 -0.11 -14.37 -2.80
C ASP A 178 0.55 -15.70 -3.17
N THR A 179 0.24 -16.21 -4.34
CA THR A 179 0.74 -17.49 -4.85
C THR A 179 1.19 -17.38 -6.31
N PRO A 180 2.00 -18.33 -6.81
CA PRO A 180 2.28 -18.42 -8.26
C PRO A 180 1.02 -18.61 -9.13
N GLY A 181 -0.06 -19.17 -8.55
CA GLY A 181 -1.35 -19.30 -9.21
C GLY A 181 -2.01 -17.93 -9.46
N ASP A 182 -2.04 -17.07 -8.45
CA ASP A 182 -2.58 -15.70 -8.57
C ASP A 182 -1.82 -14.92 -9.64
N LEU A 183 -0.49 -15.08 -9.66
CA LEU A 183 0.34 -14.45 -10.68
C LEU A 183 -0.03 -14.91 -12.10
N ALA A 184 -0.26 -16.20 -12.28
CA ALA A 184 -0.64 -16.76 -13.58
C ALA A 184 -2.04 -16.25 -13.99
N GLU A 185 -3.00 -16.18 -13.07
CA GLU A 185 -4.33 -15.65 -13.33
C GLU A 185 -4.28 -14.17 -13.72
N LEU A 186 -3.53 -13.35 -12.98
CA LEU A 186 -3.38 -11.93 -13.29
C LEU A 186 -2.74 -11.68 -14.65
N LEU A 187 -1.74 -12.48 -15.03
CA LEU A 187 -1.10 -12.40 -16.37
C LEU A 187 -2.07 -12.74 -17.52
N HIS A 188 -3.12 -13.53 -17.25
CA HIS A 188 -4.17 -13.80 -18.22
C HIS A 188 -5.27 -12.73 -18.27
N LEU A 189 -5.51 -12.03 -17.17
CA LEU A 189 -6.55 -10.99 -17.07
C LEU A 189 -6.12 -9.67 -17.69
N VAL A 190 -4.84 -9.36 -17.62
CA VAL A 190 -4.31 -8.05 -18.02
C VAL A 190 -3.73 -8.13 -19.43
N PRO A 191 -4.08 -7.19 -20.34
CA PRO A 191 -3.44 -7.10 -21.64
C PRO A 191 -1.92 -6.99 -21.51
N THR A 192 -1.17 -7.62 -22.41
CA THR A 192 0.30 -7.68 -22.39
C THR A 192 0.98 -6.30 -22.50
N ASP A 193 0.25 -5.29 -22.96
CA ASP A 193 0.64 -3.90 -23.13
C ASP A 193 0.08 -2.97 -22.03
N PHE A 194 -0.47 -3.56 -20.95
CA PHE A 194 -0.96 -2.77 -19.82
C PHE A 194 0.21 -2.10 -19.09
N GLU A 195 0.26 -0.78 -19.19
CA GLU A 195 1.03 0.12 -18.31
C GLU A 195 0.07 0.74 -17.30
N PRO A 196 0.38 0.76 -15.97
CA PRO A 196 -0.45 1.39 -14.96
C PRO A 196 -0.49 2.90 -15.09
#